data_db87494bf13441bf539226b78902e752
#
_entry.id   db87494bf13441bf539226b78902e752
#
_cell.length_a   1.000
_cell.length_b   1.000
_cell.length_c   1.000
_cell.angle_alpha   90.00
_cell.angle_beta   90.00
_cell.angle_gamma   90.00
#
_symmetry.space_group_name_H-M   'P 1'
#
loop_
_entity.id
_entity.type
_entity.pdbx_description
1 polymer ?
#
loop_
_entity_poly.entity_id
_entity_poly.type
_entity_poly.pdbx_seq_one_letter_code
_entity_poly.pdbx_strand_id
1 'polypeptide(L)'
;MRLRDHLNREVVQFWLNNPIILRGCKNSLMQLPVGSMYIRYDQKVLLFKHGKFIKILKPGFFWNWKGYTLECHSVFEELHTAGDPAELLADEAFRNQTETVTVSAGHIALYFEDGLLKDVLTPGLHIFWNNSRTKTFQQIDLNNPEISEDIDRNILITGILRPYIINYGVEPYEKGLLYFDKKFIKIVEPGTYFFWKSAQSINMLKADMRARQLEISGQEILTKDKVLLRLNFMCRYKINDPITALVSNADYENQLYVCFQLALREYVGTLLFDELLQKKQEINAFVMETLKPYQAQFGIEVL
;
A
#
# COMPACT_ATOMS: atom_id res chain seq x y z
N MET A 1 -16.93 69.07 -13.03
CA MET A 1 -17.53 67.82 -13.49
C MET A 1 -16.80 67.17 -14.66
N ARG A 2 -16.16 67.92 -15.55
CA ARG A 2 -15.47 67.34 -16.78
C ARG A 2 -14.09 66.67 -16.53
N LEU A 3 -13.36 66.99 -15.50
CA LEU A 3 -12.02 66.39 -15.22
C LEU A 3 -12.09 65.00 -14.62
N ARG A 4 -13.14 64.64 -13.89
CA ARG A 4 -13.33 63.27 -13.33
C ARG A 4 -13.67 62.25 -14.42
N ASP A 5 -14.36 62.64 -15.48
CA ASP A 5 -14.75 61.74 -16.56
C ASP A 5 -13.59 61.43 -17.52
N HIS A 6 -12.65 62.37 -17.69
CA HIS A 6 -11.46 62.17 -18.52
C HIS A 6 -10.44 61.24 -17.84
N LEU A 7 -10.18 61.44 -16.54
CA LEU A 7 -9.29 60.56 -15.74
C LEU A 7 -9.82 59.14 -15.70
N ASN A 8 -11.15 58.94 -15.60
CA ASN A 8 -11.71 57.58 -15.65
C ASN A 8 -11.55 56.93 -17.03
N ARG A 9 -11.61 57.68 -18.13
CA ARG A 9 -11.43 57.08 -19.46
C ARG A 9 -9.98 56.66 -19.73
N GLU A 10 -8.99 57.43 -19.35
CA GLU A 10 -7.58 57.08 -19.55
C GLU A 10 -7.17 55.90 -18.66
N VAL A 11 -7.62 55.86 -17.41
CA VAL A 11 -7.40 54.75 -16.50
C VAL A 11 -8.06 53.46 -17.02
N VAL A 12 -9.29 53.54 -17.50
CA VAL A 12 -10.00 52.44 -18.12
C VAL A 12 -9.27 51.97 -19.39
N GLN A 13 -8.80 52.90 -20.23
CA GLN A 13 -8.07 52.58 -21.45
C GLN A 13 -6.69 51.92 -21.15
N PHE A 14 -5.99 52.39 -20.10
CA PHE A 14 -4.75 51.80 -19.63
C PHE A 14 -4.93 50.33 -19.19
N TRP A 15 -5.96 50.05 -18.41
CA TRP A 15 -6.24 48.69 -17.95
C TRP A 15 -6.82 47.77 -19.01
N LEU A 16 -7.54 48.28 -20.00
CA LEU A 16 -7.97 47.53 -21.19
C LEU A 16 -6.78 47.11 -22.07
N ASN A 17 -5.72 47.93 -22.10
CA ASN A 17 -4.52 47.64 -22.90
C ASN A 17 -3.52 46.77 -22.11
N ASN A 18 -3.65 46.66 -20.76
CA ASN A 18 -2.78 45.86 -19.90
C ASN A 18 -3.62 44.92 -18.98
N PRO A 19 -4.31 43.94 -19.57
CA PRO A 19 -5.10 43.03 -18.76
C PRO A 19 -4.22 42.18 -17.87
N ILE A 20 -4.63 41.96 -16.61
CA ILE A 20 -3.99 40.98 -15.74
C ILE A 20 -4.26 39.59 -16.31
N ILE A 21 -3.23 38.99 -16.89
CA ILE A 21 -3.32 37.60 -17.37
C ILE A 21 -3.09 36.71 -16.17
N LEU A 22 -4.10 35.91 -15.82
CA LEU A 22 -4.01 34.90 -14.75
C LEU A 22 -3.09 33.77 -15.25
N ARG A 23 -1.76 33.91 -15.05
CA ARG A 23 -0.79 32.84 -15.34
C ARG A 23 -0.66 31.96 -14.11
N GLY A 24 -0.90 30.65 -14.27
CA GLY A 24 -0.60 29.66 -13.25
C GLY A 24 -1.57 29.65 -12.06
N CYS A 25 -2.86 29.86 -12.28
CA CYS A 25 -3.88 29.63 -11.26
C CYS A 25 -3.89 28.15 -10.87
N LYS A 26 -3.13 27.82 -9.84
CA LYS A 26 -3.33 26.61 -9.06
C LYS A 26 -4.20 27.02 -7.89
N ASN A 27 -5.49 26.65 -7.94
CA ASN A 27 -6.45 26.71 -6.82
C ASN A 27 -6.14 27.79 -5.75
N SER A 28 -6.07 29.07 -6.16
CA SER A 28 -5.72 30.15 -5.24
C SER A 28 -6.84 31.17 -5.16
N LEU A 29 -7.32 31.40 -3.93
CA LEU A 29 -8.07 32.57 -3.55
C LEU A 29 -7.24 33.81 -3.89
N MET A 30 -7.51 34.46 -5.01
CA MET A 30 -6.91 35.75 -5.34
C MET A 30 -7.96 36.83 -5.10
N GLN A 31 -7.75 37.65 -4.09
CA GLN A 31 -8.35 38.99 -4.07
C GLN A 31 -7.61 39.80 -5.14
N LEU A 32 -8.15 39.77 -6.34
CA LEU A 32 -7.59 40.56 -7.44
C LEU A 32 -7.88 42.02 -7.26
N PRO A 33 -6.94 42.92 -7.59
CA PRO A 33 -7.17 44.36 -7.58
C PRO A 33 -8.31 44.72 -8.55
N VAL A 34 -8.94 45.86 -8.31
CA VAL A 34 -9.90 46.44 -9.24
C VAL A 34 -9.19 46.66 -10.59
N GLY A 35 -9.73 46.10 -11.67
CA GLY A 35 -9.13 46.24 -12.99
C GLY A 35 -9.65 45.20 -14.00
N SER A 36 -9.14 45.25 -15.21
CA SER A 36 -9.47 44.30 -16.26
C SER A 36 -8.65 43.03 -16.10
N MET A 37 -9.27 41.87 -16.32
CA MET A 37 -8.65 40.56 -16.34
C MET A 37 -9.07 39.79 -17.58
N TYR A 38 -8.20 38.90 -18.03
CA TYR A 38 -8.48 37.99 -19.12
C TYR A 38 -8.54 36.55 -18.61
N ILE A 39 -9.69 35.90 -18.79
CA ILE A 39 -9.95 34.51 -18.42
C ILE A 39 -9.70 33.63 -19.64
N ARG A 40 -8.81 32.66 -19.50
CA ARG A 40 -8.46 31.73 -20.57
C ARG A 40 -9.53 30.62 -20.72
N TYR A 41 -9.51 29.95 -21.87
CA TYR A 41 -10.44 28.83 -22.15
C TYR A 41 -10.23 27.60 -21.27
N ASP A 42 -9.01 27.41 -20.77
CA ASP A 42 -8.64 26.34 -19.85
C ASP A 42 -8.91 26.67 -18.37
N GLN A 43 -9.57 27.78 -18.10
CA GLN A 43 -9.88 28.28 -16.76
C GLN A 43 -11.37 28.54 -16.59
N LYS A 44 -11.83 28.33 -15.35
CA LYS A 44 -13.14 28.74 -14.85
C LYS A 44 -12.92 29.65 -13.65
N VAL A 45 -13.65 30.74 -13.60
CA VAL A 45 -13.57 31.68 -12.47
C VAL A 45 -14.92 31.77 -11.79
N LEU A 46 -14.92 31.49 -10.49
CA LEU A 46 -16.08 31.65 -9.62
C LEU A 46 -16.10 33.09 -9.08
N LEU A 47 -17.21 33.75 -9.22
CA LEU A 47 -17.44 35.10 -8.71
C LEU A 47 -18.25 35.04 -7.43
N PHE A 48 -17.69 35.64 -6.37
CA PHE A 48 -18.34 35.77 -5.07
C PHE A 48 -18.54 37.24 -4.71
N LYS A 49 -19.62 37.53 -3.98
CA LYS A 49 -19.89 38.84 -3.39
C LYS A 49 -20.25 38.66 -1.92
N HIS A 50 -19.49 39.27 -1.02
CA HIS A 50 -19.67 39.11 0.42
C HIS A 50 -19.71 37.63 0.87
N GLY A 51 -18.87 36.80 0.27
CA GLY A 51 -18.79 35.36 0.56
C GLY A 51 -19.83 34.48 -0.12
N LYS A 52 -20.85 35.06 -0.78
CA LYS A 52 -21.88 34.30 -1.50
C LYS A 52 -21.50 34.11 -2.97
N PHE A 53 -21.68 32.89 -3.48
CA PHE A 53 -21.51 32.57 -4.89
C PHE A 53 -22.55 33.35 -5.74
N ILE A 54 -22.10 33.90 -6.86
CA ILE A 54 -22.95 34.65 -7.79
C ILE A 54 -23.09 33.91 -9.11
N LYS A 55 -21.95 33.58 -9.75
CA LYS A 55 -21.93 32.92 -11.07
C LYS A 55 -20.53 32.47 -11.45
N ILE A 56 -20.48 31.59 -12.46
CA ILE A 56 -19.27 31.24 -13.19
C ILE A 56 -19.03 32.25 -14.30
N LEU A 57 -17.82 32.81 -14.40
CA LEU A 57 -17.43 33.68 -15.46
C LEU A 57 -16.98 32.88 -16.68
N LYS A 58 -17.43 33.31 -17.85
CA LYS A 58 -17.02 32.73 -19.16
C LYS A 58 -15.62 33.22 -19.55
N PRO A 59 -14.89 32.47 -20.39
CA PRO A 59 -13.64 32.95 -21.00
C PRO A 59 -13.81 34.28 -21.70
N GLY A 60 -12.80 35.14 -21.59
CA GLY A 60 -12.82 36.48 -22.19
C GLY A 60 -12.42 37.56 -21.20
N PHE A 61 -12.71 38.81 -21.57
CA PHE A 61 -12.42 39.98 -20.75
C PHE A 61 -13.48 40.14 -19.65
N PHE A 62 -13.03 40.38 -18.43
CA PHE A 62 -13.89 40.72 -17.32
C PHE A 62 -13.33 41.89 -16.53
N TRP A 63 -14.20 42.81 -16.08
CA TRP A 63 -13.83 43.92 -15.22
C TRP A 63 -14.19 43.61 -13.76
N ASN A 64 -13.16 43.56 -12.91
CA ASN A 64 -13.35 43.30 -11.47
C ASN A 64 -13.67 44.63 -10.73
N TRP A 65 -14.76 44.65 -10.00
CA TRP A 65 -15.18 45.79 -9.19
C TRP A 65 -14.86 45.55 -7.70
N LYS A 66 -14.69 46.64 -6.96
CA LYS A 66 -14.48 46.56 -5.52
C LYS A 66 -15.65 45.82 -4.84
N GLY A 67 -15.31 44.87 -3.93
CA GLY A 67 -16.28 44.07 -3.17
C GLY A 67 -16.62 42.69 -3.75
N TYR A 68 -15.98 42.29 -4.86
CA TYR A 68 -16.08 40.95 -5.40
C TYR A 68 -14.79 40.15 -5.09
N THR A 69 -14.96 38.87 -4.81
CA THR A 69 -13.87 37.90 -4.68
C THR A 69 -13.94 36.92 -5.84
N LEU A 70 -12.80 36.55 -6.37
CA LEU A 70 -12.68 35.68 -7.53
C LEU A 70 -11.83 34.47 -7.16
N GLU A 71 -12.32 33.28 -7.50
CA GLU A 71 -11.56 32.03 -7.41
C GLU A 71 -11.35 31.51 -8.83
N CYS A 72 -10.07 31.31 -9.19
CA CYS A 72 -9.70 30.82 -10.51
C CYS A 72 -9.30 29.36 -10.42
N HIS A 73 -9.90 28.53 -11.25
CA HIS A 73 -9.68 27.09 -11.30
C HIS A 73 -9.29 26.62 -12.69
N SER A 74 -8.42 25.64 -12.78
CA SER A 74 -8.16 24.90 -13.99
C SER A 74 -9.33 23.95 -14.28
N VAL A 75 -9.75 23.85 -15.54
CA VAL A 75 -10.80 22.89 -15.94
C VAL A 75 -10.33 21.43 -15.92
N PHE A 76 -9.02 21.20 -15.77
CA PHE A 76 -8.38 19.89 -15.80
C PHE A 76 -8.00 19.36 -14.41
N GLU A 77 -8.23 20.15 -13.37
CA GLU A 77 -7.91 19.78 -11.98
C GLU A 77 -9.20 19.66 -11.17
N GLU A 78 -9.11 18.96 -10.02
CA GLU A 78 -10.17 18.92 -9.05
C GLU A 78 -10.47 20.33 -8.51
N LEU A 79 -11.73 20.63 -8.30
CA LEU A 79 -12.14 21.92 -7.77
C LEU A 79 -11.97 21.94 -6.25
N HIS A 80 -11.05 22.76 -5.78
CA HIS A 80 -10.90 23.07 -4.36
C HIS A 80 -11.34 24.52 -4.13
N THR A 81 -12.49 24.72 -3.47
CA THR A 81 -13.05 26.04 -3.17
C THR A 81 -12.94 26.35 -1.68
N ALA A 82 -12.80 27.63 -1.34
CA ALA A 82 -12.92 28.09 0.04
C ALA A 82 -14.38 28.32 0.47
N GLY A 83 -15.30 28.36 -0.51
CA GLY A 83 -16.75 28.43 -0.25
C GLY A 83 -17.31 27.07 0.19
N ASP A 84 -18.56 27.08 0.68
CA ASP A 84 -19.28 25.84 0.97
C ASP A 84 -19.65 25.12 -0.34
N PRO A 85 -19.14 23.88 -0.57
CA PRO A 85 -19.49 23.11 -1.75
C PRO A 85 -21.01 22.88 -1.89
N ALA A 86 -21.75 22.80 -0.77
CA ALA A 86 -23.19 22.62 -0.82
C ALA A 86 -23.93 23.85 -1.38
N GLU A 87 -23.45 25.06 -1.09
CA GLU A 87 -23.99 26.29 -1.66
C GLU A 87 -23.74 26.36 -3.17
N LEU A 88 -22.55 25.95 -3.62
CA LEU A 88 -22.22 25.90 -5.06
C LEU A 88 -23.09 24.90 -5.80
N LEU A 89 -23.30 23.71 -5.24
CA LEU A 89 -24.09 22.63 -5.84
C LEU A 89 -25.61 22.93 -5.82
N ALA A 90 -26.06 23.89 -5.02
CA ALA A 90 -27.43 24.37 -5.05
C ALA A 90 -27.74 25.19 -6.32
N ASP A 91 -26.73 25.80 -6.93
CA ASP A 91 -26.86 26.52 -8.19
C ASP A 91 -26.92 25.55 -9.38
N GLU A 92 -27.99 25.65 -10.18
CA GLU A 92 -28.23 24.76 -11.32
C GLU A 92 -27.17 24.95 -12.44
N ALA A 93 -26.74 26.17 -12.68
CA ALA A 93 -25.74 26.47 -13.71
C ALA A 93 -24.35 25.92 -13.33
N PHE A 94 -24.04 25.88 -12.04
CA PHE A 94 -22.83 25.26 -11.53
C PHE A 94 -22.91 23.73 -11.65
N ARG A 95 -24.01 23.13 -11.21
CA ARG A 95 -24.23 21.67 -11.26
C ARG A 95 -24.16 21.11 -12.68
N ASN A 96 -24.73 21.82 -13.64
CA ASN A 96 -24.69 21.40 -15.05
C ASN A 96 -23.28 21.46 -15.67
N GLN A 97 -22.32 22.16 -15.05
CA GLN A 97 -20.96 22.28 -15.52
C GLN A 97 -19.94 21.45 -14.71
N THR A 98 -20.43 20.73 -13.72
CA THR A 98 -19.58 19.95 -12.83
C THR A 98 -20.08 18.52 -12.70
N GLU A 99 -19.16 17.61 -12.39
CA GLU A 99 -19.40 16.22 -12.01
C GLU A 99 -18.95 16.04 -10.56
N THR A 100 -19.75 15.39 -9.75
CA THR A 100 -19.45 15.16 -8.33
C THR A 100 -19.28 13.70 -8.03
N VAL A 101 -18.24 13.38 -7.26
CA VAL A 101 -17.96 12.04 -6.77
C VAL A 101 -17.86 12.07 -5.27
N THR A 102 -18.69 11.27 -4.61
CA THR A 102 -18.63 11.10 -3.15
C THR A 102 -17.94 9.79 -2.83
N VAL A 103 -16.86 9.87 -2.07
CA VAL A 103 -16.11 8.72 -1.56
C VAL A 103 -16.45 8.53 -0.09
N SER A 104 -17.02 7.37 0.24
CA SER A 104 -17.43 7.05 1.62
C SER A 104 -16.22 6.80 2.53
N ALA A 105 -16.43 6.93 3.84
CA ALA A 105 -15.43 6.55 4.83
C ALA A 105 -15.05 5.06 4.65
N GLY A 106 -13.75 4.75 4.76
CA GLY A 106 -13.24 3.39 4.53
C GLY A 106 -13.08 3.00 3.05
N HIS A 107 -13.36 3.92 2.11
CA HIS A 107 -13.16 3.73 0.69
C HIS A 107 -12.14 4.73 0.14
N ILE A 108 -11.57 4.38 -1.01
CA ILE A 108 -10.85 5.31 -1.90
C ILE A 108 -11.46 5.19 -3.29
N ALA A 109 -11.26 6.18 -4.14
CA ALA A 109 -11.66 6.06 -5.53
C ALA A 109 -10.46 6.29 -6.45
N LEU A 110 -10.22 5.36 -7.36
CA LEU A 110 -9.23 5.51 -8.41
C LEU A 110 -9.82 6.41 -9.50
N TYR A 111 -9.19 7.54 -9.74
CA TYR A 111 -9.60 8.49 -10.78
C TYR A 111 -8.80 8.24 -12.04
N PHE A 112 -9.51 7.88 -13.10
CA PHE A 112 -8.95 7.72 -14.43
C PHE A 112 -9.41 8.86 -15.36
N GLU A 113 -8.49 9.37 -16.15
CA GLU A 113 -8.76 10.33 -17.20
C GLU A 113 -8.30 9.74 -18.53
N ASP A 114 -9.21 9.60 -19.49
CA ASP A 114 -8.97 8.98 -20.81
C ASP A 114 -8.34 7.57 -20.68
N GLY A 115 -8.76 6.80 -19.67
CA GLY A 115 -8.28 5.44 -19.38
C GLY A 115 -6.95 5.35 -18.63
N LEU A 116 -6.31 6.49 -18.29
CA LEU A 116 -5.06 6.53 -17.54
C LEU A 116 -5.34 6.92 -16.09
N LEU A 117 -4.75 6.17 -15.13
CA LEU A 117 -4.82 6.52 -13.71
C LEU A 117 -4.14 7.88 -13.47
N LYS A 118 -4.91 8.81 -12.95
CA LYS A 118 -4.50 10.19 -12.70
C LYS A 118 -4.22 10.46 -11.24
N ASP A 119 -5.11 10.02 -10.38
CA ASP A 119 -5.03 10.27 -8.94
C ASP A 119 -5.86 9.25 -8.13
N VAL A 120 -5.72 9.31 -6.80
CA VAL A 120 -6.50 8.54 -5.84
C VAL A 120 -7.26 9.49 -4.93
N LEU A 121 -8.57 9.44 -5.01
CA LEU A 121 -9.45 10.28 -4.20
C LEU A 121 -9.65 9.64 -2.83
N THR A 122 -9.42 10.44 -1.79
CA THR A 122 -9.66 10.06 -0.39
C THR A 122 -11.13 10.24 0.00
N PRO A 123 -11.58 9.75 1.17
CA PRO A 123 -12.96 9.99 1.61
C PRO A 123 -13.33 11.46 1.63
N GLY A 124 -14.46 11.79 1.01
CA GLY A 124 -14.96 13.16 0.89
C GLY A 124 -15.80 13.38 -0.36
N LEU A 125 -16.17 14.63 -0.57
CA LEU A 125 -16.83 15.11 -1.78
C LEU A 125 -15.80 15.73 -2.70
N HIS A 126 -15.72 15.20 -3.90
CA HIS A 126 -14.81 15.66 -4.96
C HIS A 126 -15.63 16.25 -6.11
N ILE A 127 -15.23 17.40 -6.62
CA ILE A 127 -15.93 18.12 -7.68
C ILE A 127 -14.98 18.33 -8.84
N PHE A 128 -15.41 17.96 -10.04
CA PHE A 128 -14.66 18.13 -11.28
C PHE A 128 -15.44 18.94 -12.30
N TRP A 129 -14.75 19.75 -13.09
CA TRP A 129 -15.38 20.43 -14.19
C TRP A 129 -15.68 19.46 -15.32
N ASN A 130 -16.87 19.59 -15.94
CA ASN A 130 -17.16 18.91 -17.20
C ASN A 130 -16.27 19.49 -18.29
N ASN A 131 -15.41 18.63 -18.84
CA ASN A 131 -14.51 18.95 -19.94
C ASN A 131 -14.63 17.87 -21.04
N SER A 132 -13.82 17.99 -22.10
CA SER A 132 -13.84 17.04 -23.22
C SER A 132 -13.19 15.67 -22.91
N ARG A 133 -12.59 15.50 -21.74
CA ARG A 133 -11.93 14.25 -21.35
C ARG A 133 -12.92 13.31 -20.64
N THR A 134 -12.77 12.03 -20.91
CA THR A 134 -13.58 11.00 -20.25
C THR A 134 -13.02 10.73 -18.86
N LYS A 135 -13.84 10.91 -17.84
CA LYS A 135 -13.49 10.59 -16.45
C LYS A 135 -14.20 9.33 -16.02
N THR A 136 -13.49 8.45 -15.35
CA THR A 136 -14.07 7.27 -14.72
C THR A 136 -13.53 7.13 -13.31
N PHE A 137 -14.40 6.68 -12.40
CA PHE A 137 -14.07 6.56 -10.98
C PHE A 137 -14.38 5.15 -10.54
N GLN A 138 -13.37 4.44 -10.04
CA GLN A 138 -13.52 3.09 -9.50
C GLN A 138 -13.37 3.16 -7.98
N GLN A 139 -14.47 2.92 -7.26
CA GLN A 139 -14.45 2.88 -5.80
C GLN A 139 -13.88 1.55 -5.30
N ILE A 140 -13.03 1.64 -4.29
CA ILE A 140 -12.34 0.52 -3.64
C ILE A 140 -12.70 0.54 -2.16
N ASP A 141 -13.20 -0.58 -1.67
CA ASP A 141 -13.46 -0.80 -0.25
C ASP A 141 -12.17 -1.23 0.46
N LEU A 142 -11.67 -0.39 1.36
CA LEU A 142 -10.46 -0.68 2.15
C LEU A 142 -10.72 -1.64 3.33
N ASN A 143 -11.98 -1.99 3.62
CA ASN A 143 -12.26 -3.04 4.60
C ASN A 143 -11.88 -4.42 4.09
N ASN A 144 -11.83 -4.61 2.77
CA ASN A 144 -11.24 -5.78 2.13
C ASN A 144 -9.83 -5.44 1.64
N PRO A 145 -8.77 -5.94 2.28
CA PRO A 145 -7.40 -5.63 1.87
C PRO A 145 -6.97 -6.32 0.57
N GLU A 146 -7.66 -7.38 0.13
CA GLU A 146 -7.30 -8.08 -1.11
C GLU A 146 -7.63 -7.21 -2.34
N ILE A 147 -6.66 -7.11 -3.25
CA ILE A 147 -6.85 -6.38 -4.50
C ILE A 147 -7.59 -7.27 -5.49
N SER A 148 -8.68 -6.73 -6.05
CA SER A 148 -9.47 -7.41 -7.09
C SER A 148 -8.63 -7.68 -8.34
N GLU A 149 -8.88 -8.81 -9.00
CA GLU A 149 -8.22 -9.19 -10.25
C GLU A 149 -8.52 -8.24 -11.42
N ASP A 150 -9.58 -7.43 -11.31
CA ASP A 150 -9.98 -6.44 -12.32
C ASP A 150 -8.99 -5.28 -12.43
N ILE A 151 -8.11 -5.08 -11.44
CA ILE A 151 -7.14 -4.01 -11.44
C ILE A 151 -5.85 -4.50 -12.10
N ASP A 152 -5.48 -3.84 -13.21
CA ASP A 152 -4.26 -4.16 -13.94
C ASP A 152 -3.03 -4.03 -13.03
N ARG A 153 -2.20 -5.08 -13.00
CA ARG A 153 -0.94 -5.10 -12.24
C ARG A 153 0.00 -3.95 -12.59
N ASN A 154 -0.02 -3.48 -13.84
CA ASN A 154 0.79 -2.35 -14.25
C ASN A 154 0.42 -1.06 -13.51
N ILE A 155 -0.87 -0.91 -13.16
CA ILE A 155 -1.35 0.23 -12.38
C ILE A 155 -0.84 0.16 -10.94
N LEU A 156 -0.76 -1.05 -10.35
CA LEU A 156 -0.30 -1.26 -8.98
C LEU A 156 1.17 -0.86 -8.74
N ILE A 157 1.99 -0.92 -9.79
CA ILE A 157 3.42 -0.54 -9.70
C ILE A 157 3.63 0.96 -9.91
N THR A 158 2.58 1.70 -10.27
CA THR A 158 2.70 3.16 -10.47
C THR A 158 3.03 3.89 -9.17
N GLY A 159 3.79 4.97 -9.27
CA GLY A 159 4.12 5.80 -8.11
C GLY A 159 2.90 6.39 -7.40
N ILE A 160 1.78 6.55 -8.11
CA ILE A 160 0.52 7.10 -7.59
C ILE A 160 -0.10 6.19 -6.53
N LEU A 161 -0.09 4.85 -6.75
CA LEU A 161 -0.69 3.90 -5.81
C LEU A 161 0.25 3.47 -4.68
N ARG A 162 1.53 3.76 -4.77
CA ARG A 162 2.53 3.37 -3.76
C ARG A 162 2.16 3.74 -2.31
N PRO A 163 1.57 4.90 -2.01
CA PRO A 163 1.14 5.24 -0.65
C PRO A 163 0.01 4.35 -0.12
N TYR A 164 -0.80 3.76 -1.02
CA TYR A 164 -2.04 3.05 -0.71
C TYR A 164 -1.91 1.52 -0.77
N ILE A 165 -0.73 1.00 -1.16
CA ILE A 165 -0.50 -0.43 -1.38
C ILE A 165 0.64 -0.93 -0.49
N ILE A 166 0.48 -2.18 -0.02
CA ILE A 166 1.54 -2.99 0.58
C ILE A 166 1.79 -4.17 -0.35
N ASN A 167 3.06 -4.51 -0.58
CA ASN A 167 3.41 -5.67 -1.38
C ASN A 167 4.29 -6.64 -0.60
N TYR A 168 4.08 -7.93 -0.83
CA TYR A 168 4.89 -9.03 -0.31
C TYR A 168 5.36 -9.91 -1.47
N GLY A 169 6.67 -10.13 -1.56
CA GLY A 169 7.25 -11.12 -2.45
C GLY A 169 7.47 -12.44 -1.71
N VAL A 170 7.06 -13.56 -2.28
CA VAL A 170 7.36 -14.91 -1.83
C VAL A 170 8.26 -15.56 -2.87
N GLU A 171 9.46 -15.94 -2.45
CA GLU A 171 10.47 -16.50 -3.34
C GLU A 171 10.07 -17.90 -3.85
N PRO A 172 10.65 -18.40 -4.98
CA PRO A 172 10.30 -19.70 -5.54
C PRO A 172 10.49 -20.89 -4.59
N TYR A 173 11.30 -20.72 -3.57
CA TYR A 173 11.60 -21.74 -2.56
C TYR A 173 10.91 -21.49 -1.22
N GLU A 174 10.06 -20.45 -1.12
CA GLU A 174 9.32 -20.08 0.09
C GLU A 174 7.83 -20.42 -0.06
N LYS A 175 7.17 -20.60 1.07
CA LYS A 175 5.71 -20.50 1.24
C LYS A 175 5.40 -19.37 2.19
N GLY A 176 4.41 -18.54 1.82
CA GLY A 176 3.96 -17.45 2.67
C GLY A 176 2.73 -17.85 3.50
N LEU A 177 2.72 -17.48 4.77
CA LEU A 177 1.55 -17.59 5.65
C LEU A 177 0.96 -16.19 5.81
N LEU A 178 -0.19 -15.96 5.22
CA LEU A 178 -0.86 -14.66 5.23
C LEU A 178 -1.72 -14.50 6.48
N TYR A 179 -1.58 -13.36 7.14
CA TYR A 179 -2.31 -12.97 8.34
C TYR A 179 -2.98 -11.62 8.15
N PHE A 180 -4.27 -11.52 8.55
CA PHE A 180 -4.98 -10.27 8.74
C PHE A 180 -5.32 -10.11 10.22
N ASP A 181 -4.94 -8.99 10.84
CA ASP A 181 -5.12 -8.72 12.27
C ASP A 181 -4.66 -9.88 13.18
N LYS A 182 -3.47 -10.43 12.85
CA LYS A 182 -2.86 -11.59 13.53
C LYS A 182 -3.65 -12.90 13.39
N LYS A 183 -4.72 -12.95 12.60
CA LYS A 183 -5.44 -14.18 12.28
C LYS A 183 -4.88 -14.79 11.01
N PHE A 184 -4.59 -16.09 11.05
CA PHE A 184 -4.17 -16.83 9.87
C PHE A 184 -5.32 -16.89 8.84
N ILE A 185 -5.01 -16.59 7.59
CA ILE A 185 -5.96 -16.58 6.48
C ILE A 185 -5.71 -17.77 5.56
N LYS A 186 -4.52 -17.83 4.95
CA LYS A 186 -4.16 -18.85 3.96
C LYS A 186 -2.65 -18.98 3.80
N ILE A 187 -2.23 -20.13 3.26
CA ILE A 187 -0.89 -20.30 2.70
C ILE A 187 -0.91 -19.77 1.28
N VAL A 188 0.13 -19.05 0.91
CA VAL A 188 0.32 -18.52 -0.44
C VAL A 188 1.56 -19.10 -1.08
N GLU A 189 1.46 -19.44 -2.36
CA GLU A 189 2.54 -19.98 -3.18
C GLU A 189 3.51 -18.87 -3.62
N PRO A 190 4.66 -19.21 -4.23
CA PRO A 190 5.61 -18.22 -4.73
C PRO A 190 4.97 -17.18 -5.66
N GLY A 191 5.30 -15.92 -5.47
CA GLY A 191 4.76 -14.82 -6.27
C GLY A 191 4.82 -13.48 -5.56
N THR A 192 4.33 -12.44 -6.24
CA THR A 192 4.19 -11.10 -5.65
C THR A 192 2.71 -10.82 -5.39
N TYR A 193 2.41 -10.48 -4.15
CA TYR A 193 1.06 -10.21 -3.66
C TYR A 193 0.94 -8.75 -3.28
N PHE A 194 -0.15 -8.12 -3.71
CA PHE A 194 -0.46 -6.73 -3.43
C PHE A 194 -1.73 -6.64 -2.60
N PHE A 195 -1.72 -5.75 -1.63
CA PHE A 195 -2.84 -5.51 -0.72
C PHE A 195 -3.06 -4.02 -0.55
N TRP A 196 -4.32 -3.61 -0.38
CA TRP A 196 -4.64 -2.25 0.01
C TRP A 196 -4.19 -1.96 1.44
N LYS A 197 -3.59 -0.81 1.65
CA LYS A 197 -3.36 -0.28 3.00
C LYS A 197 -4.70 0.06 3.63
N SER A 198 -5.09 -0.70 4.62
CA SER A 198 -6.35 -0.55 5.34
C SER A 198 -6.10 -0.35 6.83
N ALA A 199 -7.18 -0.27 7.63
CA ALA A 199 -7.08 -0.32 9.08
C ALA A 199 -6.63 -1.69 9.60
N GLN A 200 -6.84 -2.75 8.80
CA GLN A 200 -6.39 -4.11 9.14
C GLN A 200 -4.88 -4.22 8.95
N SER A 201 -4.22 -4.80 9.95
CA SER A 201 -2.80 -5.13 9.84
C SER A 201 -2.59 -6.35 8.96
N ILE A 202 -1.74 -6.24 7.95
CA ILE A 202 -1.39 -7.34 7.05
C ILE A 202 0.02 -7.78 7.39
N ASN A 203 0.22 -9.08 7.62
CA ASN A 203 1.53 -9.66 7.85
C ASN A 203 1.70 -10.96 7.08
N MET A 204 2.91 -11.23 6.64
CA MET A 204 3.26 -12.46 5.92
C MET A 204 4.52 -13.07 6.54
N LEU A 205 4.35 -14.22 7.18
CA LEU A 205 5.48 -15.05 7.60
C LEU A 205 5.90 -15.92 6.42
N LYS A 206 7.20 -16.15 6.29
CA LYS A 206 7.76 -16.94 5.19
C LYS A 206 8.48 -18.17 5.73
N ALA A 207 8.21 -19.30 5.13
CA ALA A 207 8.86 -20.57 5.40
C ALA A 207 9.75 -20.95 4.24
N ASP A 208 11.05 -21.12 4.45
CA ASP A 208 11.98 -21.67 3.46
C ASP A 208 11.80 -23.19 3.38
N MET A 209 11.31 -23.68 2.23
CA MET A 209 10.97 -25.10 2.02
C MET A 209 12.18 -25.95 1.58
N ARG A 210 13.35 -25.33 1.41
CA ARG A 210 14.57 -26.06 1.02
C ARG A 210 15.09 -26.92 2.16
N ALA A 211 15.83 -27.96 1.80
CA ALA A 211 16.58 -28.74 2.78
C ALA A 211 17.68 -27.87 3.41
N ARG A 212 17.68 -27.81 4.73
CA ARG A 212 18.65 -27.10 5.56
C ARG A 212 19.54 -28.11 6.29
N GLN A 213 20.67 -27.64 6.76
CA GLN A 213 21.62 -28.44 7.51
C GLN A 213 21.69 -27.93 8.95
N LEU A 214 21.53 -28.84 9.89
CA LEU A 214 21.74 -28.60 11.32
C LEU A 214 23.03 -29.29 11.73
N GLU A 215 23.98 -28.54 12.25
CA GLU A 215 25.24 -29.06 12.73
C GLU A 215 25.18 -29.23 14.27
N ILE A 216 25.48 -30.43 14.73
CA ILE A 216 25.52 -30.80 16.15
C ILE A 216 26.98 -31.14 16.48
N SER A 217 27.74 -30.11 16.83
CA SER A 217 29.19 -30.22 17.04
C SER A 217 29.56 -30.30 18.54
N GLY A 218 30.68 -30.96 18.80
CA GLY A 218 31.33 -30.93 20.09
C GLY A 218 30.59 -31.63 21.21
N GLN A 219 29.74 -32.64 20.89
CA GLN A 219 29.00 -33.38 21.93
C GLN A 219 29.94 -34.30 22.71
N GLU A 220 30.14 -34.02 23.98
CA GLU A 220 30.85 -34.88 24.90
C GLU A 220 29.89 -35.90 25.54
N ILE A 221 30.06 -37.15 25.20
CA ILE A 221 29.17 -38.25 25.63
C ILE A 221 30.03 -39.38 26.19
N LEU A 222 29.55 -39.96 27.27
CA LEU A 222 30.17 -41.15 27.91
C LEU A 222 29.52 -42.42 27.35
N THR A 223 30.35 -43.38 26.94
CA THR A 223 29.94 -44.76 26.64
C THR A 223 29.58 -45.51 27.89
N LYS A 224 29.01 -46.73 27.77
CA LYS A 224 28.66 -47.61 28.85
C LYS A 224 29.86 -47.94 29.75
N ASP A 225 31.04 -48.09 29.19
CA ASP A 225 32.32 -48.34 29.88
C ASP A 225 33.04 -47.03 30.30
N LYS A 226 32.34 -45.91 30.31
CA LYS A 226 32.79 -44.59 30.78
C LYS A 226 33.94 -43.98 29.97
N VAL A 227 34.08 -44.35 28.70
CA VAL A 227 35.00 -43.66 27.79
C VAL A 227 34.34 -42.35 27.31
N LEU A 228 35.02 -41.22 27.48
CA LEU A 228 34.56 -39.93 27.01
C LEU A 228 34.83 -39.80 25.51
N LEU A 229 33.76 -39.53 24.75
CA LEU A 229 33.82 -39.31 23.30
C LEU A 229 33.36 -37.93 22.96
N ARG A 230 34.02 -37.32 21.99
CA ARG A 230 33.56 -36.10 21.36
C ARG A 230 33.05 -36.40 19.95
N LEU A 231 31.75 -36.21 19.76
CA LEU A 231 31.06 -36.53 18.50
C LEU A 231 30.55 -35.29 17.82
N ASN A 232 30.65 -35.30 16.49
CA ASN A 232 30.04 -34.27 15.62
C ASN A 232 29.08 -34.99 14.68
N PHE A 233 27.86 -34.42 14.58
CA PHE A 233 26.83 -34.93 13.68
C PHE A 233 26.33 -33.80 12.80
N MET A 234 25.87 -34.18 11.61
CA MET A 234 25.14 -33.33 10.69
C MET A 234 23.80 -33.97 10.41
N CYS A 235 22.76 -33.17 10.53
CA CYS A 235 21.40 -33.54 10.17
C CYS A 235 20.93 -32.64 9.02
N ARG A 236 20.31 -33.24 8.03
CA ARG A 236 19.58 -32.49 7.01
C ARG A 236 18.11 -32.62 7.28
N TYR A 237 17.38 -31.52 7.19
CA TYR A 237 15.93 -31.47 7.37
C TYR A 237 15.31 -30.46 6.42
N LYS A 238 14.02 -30.55 6.18
CA LYS A 238 13.22 -29.57 5.48
C LYS A 238 11.89 -29.36 6.21
N ILE A 239 11.30 -28.19 6.03
CA ILE A 239 9.94 -27.92 6.52
C ILE A 239 8.96 -28.69 5.63
N ASN A 240 8.05 -29.44 6.23
CA ASN A 240 6.96 -30.15 5.54
C ASN A 240 5.62 -29.47 5.78
N ASP A 241 5.38 -29.03 7.01
CA ASP A 241 4.20 -28.23 7.39
C ASP A 241 4.65 -26.88 7.95
N PRO A 242 4.56 -25.79 7.16
CA PRO A 242 5.01 -24.48 7.60
C PRO A 242 4.18 -23.88 8.74
N ILE A 243 2.89 -24.26 8.90
CA ILE A 243 2.06 -23.80 10.01
C ILE A 243 2.58 -24.37 11.31
N THR A 244 2.73 -25.68 11.36
CA THR A 244 3.24 -26.36 12.56
C THR A 244 4.65 -25.89 12.91
N ALA A 245 5.53 -25.72 11.92
CA ALA A 245 6.91 -25.30 12.16
C ALA A 245 7.01 -23.87 12.70
N LEU A 246 6.30 -22.89 12.10
CA LEU A 246 6.49 -21.46 12.39
C LEU A 246 5.48 -20.88 13.38
N VAL A 247 4.32 -21.52 13.56
CA VAL A 247 3.25 -20.98 14.41
C VAL A 247 3.10 -21.78 15.69
N SER A 248 3.10 -23.11 15.59
CA SER A 248 2.91 -23.99 16.76
C SER A 248 4.18 -24.13 17.60
N ASN A 249 5.35 -23.94 17.00
CA ASN A 249 6.64 -24.06 17.65
C ASN A 249 7.38 -22.71 17.66
N ALA A 250 7.84 -22.31 18.84
CA ALA A 250 8.58 -21.04 18.97
C ALA A 250 9.97 -21.10 18.29
N ASP A 251 10.64 -22.24 18.40
CA ASP A 251 11.97 -22.49 17.84
C ASP A 251 12.15 -23.99 17.59
N TYR A 252 11.64 -24.44 16.45
CA TYR A 252 11.71 -25.85 16.08
C TYR A 252 13.14 -26.32 15.81
N GLU A 253 14.04 -25.44 15.36
CA GLU A 253 15.45 -25.80 15.09
C GLU A 253 16.19 -26.15 16.38
N ASN A 254 16.03 -25.34 17.43
CA ASN A 254 16.64 -25.60 18.72
C ASN A 254 16.01 -26.84 19.40
N GLN A 255 14.69 -27.01 19.26
CA GLN A 255 14.03 -28.21 19.77
C GLN A 255 14.54 -29.47 19.09
N LEU A 256 14.67 -29.42 17.73
CA LEU A 256 15.25 -30.53 16.97
C LEU A 256 16.69 -30.81 17.40
N TYR A 257 17.50 -29.77 17.62
CA TYR A 257 18.87 -29.90 18.12
C TYR A 257 18.92 -30.64 19.45
N VAL A 258 18.07 -30.28 20.41
CA VAL A 258 17.98 -30.94 21.72
C VAL A 258 17.54 -32.38 21.57
N CYS A 259 16.53 -32.68 20.74
CA CYS A 259 16.09 -34.06 20.51
C CYS A 259 17.21 -34.93 19.92
N PHE A 260 18.00 -34.38 18.99
CA PHE A 260 19.19 -35.04 18.46
C PHE A 260 20.22 -35.36 19.54
N GLN A 261 20.53 -34.36 20.37
CA GLN A 261 21.49 -34.60 21.50
C GLN A 261 21.03 -35.71 22.42
N LEU A 262 19.75 -35.75 22.76
CA LEU A 262 19.20 -36.76 23.65
C LEU A 262 19.24 -38.16 23.01
N ALA A 263 18.85 -38.28 21.75
CA ALA A 263 18.91 -39.52 21.00
C ALA A 263 20.35 -40.07 20.88
N LEU A 264 21.32 -39.20 20.62
CA LEU A 264 22.73 -39.59 20.58
C LEU A 264 23.25 -40.06 21.93
N ARG A 265 22.93 -39.33 23.01
CA ARG A 265 23.35 -39.73 24.38
C ARG A 265 22.75 -41.06 24.80
N GLU A 266 21.50 -41.29 24.45
CA GLU A 266 20.80 -42.52 24.72
C GLU A 266 21.53 -43.69 24.01
N TYR A 267 21.74 -43.60 22.72
CA TYR A 267 22.35 -44.64 21.93
C TYR A 267 23.80 -44.97 22.40
N VAL A 268 24.64 -43.92 22.46
CA VAL A 268 26.06 -44.07 22.84
C VAL A 268 26.20 -44.59 24.26
N GLY A 269 25.36 -44.14 25.18
CA GLY A 269 25.37 -44.59 26.59
C GLY A 269 25.02 -46.07 26.81
N THR A 270 24.39 -46.72 25.83
CA THR A 270 24.06 -48.17 25.92
C THR A 270 25.14 -49.09 25.41
N LEU A 271 26.13 -48.57 24.64
CA LEU A 271 27.16 -49.36 23.97
C LEU A 271 28.53 -49.23 24.62
N LEU A 272 29.32 -50.31 24.55
CA LEU A 272 30.76 -50.26 24.82
C LEU A 272 31.48 -49.52 23.69
N PHE A 273 32.65 -48.97 24.00
CA PHE A 273 33.42 -48.22 23.00
C PHE A 273 33.74 -49.05 21.73
N ASP A 274 34.18 -50.31 21.90
CA ASP A 274 34.48 -51.21 20.78
C ASP A 274 33.22 -51.57 19.98
N GLU A 275 32.07 -51.74 20.63
CA GLU A 275 30.80 -52.00 19.97
C GLU A 275 30.36 -50.79 19.15
N LEU A 276 30.55 -49.59 19.68
CA LEU A 276 30.21 -48.33 18.98
C LEU A 276 30.99 -48.18 17.69
N LEU A 277 32.28 -48.52 17.69
CA LEU A 277 33.10 -48.45 16.48
C LEU A 277 32.63 -49.44 15.38
N GLN A 278 32.16 -50.62 15.78
CA GLN A 278 31.63 -51.64 14.87
C GLN A 278 30.24 -51.27 14.35
N LYS A 279 29.40 -50.66 15.19
CA LYS A 279 27.99 -50.33 14.90
C LYS A 279 27.75 -48.89 14.45
N LYS A 280 28.80 -48.25 13.94
CA LYS A 280 28.72 -46.85 13.54
C LYS A 280 27.59 -46.54 12.53
N GLN A 281 27.22 -47.47 11.67
CA GLN A 281 26.15 -47.33 10.70
C GLN A 281 24.74 -47.43 11.34
N GLU A 282 24.61 -48.13 12.48
CA GLU A 282 23.34 -48.28 13.17
C GLU A 282 22.91 -46.99 13.90
N ILE A 283 23.85 -46.07 14.20
CA ILE A 283 23.56 -44.79 14.86
C ILE A 283 22.51 -44.00 14.06
N ASN A 284 22.70 -43.90 12.73
CA ASN A 284 21.78 -43.17 11.91
C ASN A 284 20.36 -43.73 11.93
N ALA A 285 20.24 -45.07 11.87
CA ALA A 285 18.94 -45.74 11.90
C ALA A 285 18.23 -45.51 13.24
N PHE A 286 18.95 -45.62 14.35
CA PHE A 286 18.40 -45.39 15.71
C PHE A 286 17.94 -43.93 15.87
N VAL A 287 18.78 -42.98 15.49
CA VAL A 287 18.45 -41.55 15.59
C VAL A 287 17.24 -41.22 14.73
N MET A 288 17.18 -41.72 13.50
CA MET A 288 16.04 -41.49 12.61
C MET A 288 14.74 -42.05 13.18
N GLU A 289 14.77 -43.26 13.78
CA GLU A 289 13.58 -43.84 14.39
C GLU A 289 13.14 -43.07 15.65
N THR A 290 14.10 -42.66 16.50
CA THR A 290 13.82 -41.84 17.70
C THR A 290 13.22 -40.49 17.37
N LEU A 291 13.62 -39.88 16.22
CA LEU A 291 13.12 -38.57 15.81
C LEU A 291 11.78 -38.59 15.08
N LYS A 292 11.32 -39.74 14.60
CA LYS A 292 10.04 -39.87 13.88
C LYS A 292 8.85 -39.18 14.54
N PRO A 293 8.55 -39.34 15.83
CA PRO A 293 7.41 -38.68 16.48
C PRO A 293 7.58 -37.15 16.50
N TYR A 294 8.82 -36.69 16.63
CA TYR A 294 9.13 -35.26 16.70
C TYR A 294 9.01 -34.56 15.34
N GLN A 295 9.22 -35.29 14.23
CA GLN A 295 9.07 -34.74 12.88
C GLN A 295 7.67 -34.19 12.65
N ALA A 296 6.63 -34.93 13.00
CA ALA A 296 5.25 -34.49 12.89
C ALA A 296 4.94 -33.35 13.89
N GLN A 297 5.47 -33.41 15.09
CA GLN A 297 5.30 -32.38 16.12
C GLN A 297 5.91 -31.02 15.69
N PHE A 298 7.04 -31.04 14.99
CA PHE A 298 7.75 -29.84 14.57
C PHE A 298 7.39 -29.41 13.13
N GLY A 299 6.59 -30.17 12.40
CA GLY A 299 6.23 -29.90 11.02
C GLY A 299 7.41 -29.97 10.05
N ILE A 300 8.38 -30.86 10.32
CA ILE A 300 9.60 -31.04 9.54
C ILE A 300 9.76 -32.49 9.09
N GLU A 301 10.63 -32.70 8.13
CA GLU A 301 11.09 -34.00 7.68
C GLU A 301 12.62 -34.06 7.77
N VAL A 302 13.15 -35.03 8.49
CA VAL A 302 14.58 -35.32 8.57
C VAL A 302 14.96 -36.21 7.39
N LEU A 303 16.07 -35.89 6.69
CA LEU A 303 16.49 -36.50 5.42
C LEU A 303 17.69 -37.42 5.60
#